data_d1808a4f98ac8ea03611b34a91cc5018
#
_entry.id   d1808a4f98ac8ea03611b34a91cc5018
#
_cell.length_a   1.000
_cell.length_b   1.000
_cell.length_c   1.000
_cell.angle_alpha   90.00
_cell.angle_beta   90.00
_cell.angle_gamma   90.00
#
_symmetry.space_group_name_H-M   'P 1'
#
loop_
_entity.id
_entity.type
_entity.pdbx_description
1 polymer ?
#
loop_
_entity_poly.entity_id
_entity_poly.type
_entity_poly.pdbx_seq_one_letter_code
_entity_poly.pdbx_strand_id
1 'polypeptide(L)'
;MRITAERLATIPLFHGVDGAMLGWLASNFVSERVRPGEEVFCEGDPPDSFYVVVAGTLEMLQADLWGGLPVKQGVLEEGDFFGDAGLLEDLPRAVTVRARGDGLLLRLDRDRFLDLLEKDPDYRRFFHHSAQAYV
;
A
#
# COMPACT_ATOMS: atom_id res chain seq x y z
N MET A 1 0.67 15.65 -8.48
CA MET A 1 -0.69 15.58 -9.03
C MET A 1 -1.63 15.03 -7.96
N ARG A 2 -2.80 15.62 -7.83
CA ARG A 2 -3.75 15.24 -6.78
C ARG A 2 -4.75 14.22 -7.32
N ILE A 3 -4.99 13.14 -6.57
CA ILE A 3 -6.00 12.16 -6.95
C ILE A 3 -7.40 12.73 -6.72
N THR A 4 -8.34 12.43 -7.62
CA THR A 4 -9.74 12.84 -7.48
C THR A 4 -10.58 11.71 -6.89
N ALA A 5 -11.71 12.07 -6.27
CA ALA A 5 -12.66 11.08 -5.77
C ALA A 5 -13.18 10.18 -6.89
N GLU A 6 -13.40 10.75 -8.08
CA GLU A 6 -13.86 9.98 -9.24
C GLU A 6 -12.87 8.92 -9.67
N ARG A 7 -11.56 9.26 -9.65
CA ARG A 7 -10.54 8.31 -10.01
C ARG A 7 -10.38 7.23 -8.94
N LEU A 8 -10.47 7.59 -7.66
CA LEU A 8 -10.46 6.62 -6.56
C LEU A 8 -11.59 5.60 -6.70
N ALA A 9 -12.76 6.05 -7.11
CA ALA A 9 -13.92 5.17 -7.27
C ALA A 9 -13.69 4.05 -8.29
N THR A 10 -12.74 4.22 -9.21
CA THR A 10 -12.41 3.19 -10.21
C THR A 10 -11.47 2.11 -9.66
N ILE A 11 -10.87 2.33 -8.50
CA ILE A 11 -9.95 1.36 -7.88
C ILE A 11 -10.77 0.33 -7.12
N PRO A 12 -10.55 -0.98 -7.35
CA PRO A 12 -11.37 -2.03 -6.73
C PRO A 12 -11.48 -1.93 -5.21
N LEU A 13 -10.41 -1.53 -4.53
CA LEU A 13 -10.40 -1.38 -3.07
C LEU A 13 -11.48 -0.40 -2.58
N PHE A 14 -11.85 0.58 -3.42
CA PHE A 14 -12.79 1.64 -3.05
C PHE A 14 -14.17 1.49 -3.70
N HIS A 15 -14.46 0.35 -4.30
CA HIS A 15 -15.78 0.10 -4.86
C HIS A 15 -16.82 0.04 -3.74
N GLY A 16 -17.94 0.73 -3.94
CA GLY A 16 -19.03 0.76 -2.96
C GLY A 16 -18.87 1.77 -1.84
N VAL A 17 -17.78 2.53 -1.84
CA VAL A 17 -17.54 3.58 -0.85
C VAL A 17 -18.38 4.82 -1.20
N ASP A 18 -19.00 5.43 -0.19
CA ASP A 18 -19.84 6.61 -0.43
C ASP A 18 -19.00 7.85 -0.79
N GLY A 19 -19.68 8.88 -1.31
CA GLY A 19 -19.02 10.09 -1.79
C GLY A 19 -18.27 10.86 -0.71
N ALA A 20 -18.79 10.87 0.53
CA ALA A 20 -18.13 11.55 1.65
C ALA A 20 -16.80 10.88 1.98
N MET A 21 -16.77 9.56 2.02
CA MET A 21 -15.55 8.80 2.28
C MET A 21 -14.55 8.92 1.13
N LEU A 22 -15.01 8.88 -0.11
CA LEU A 22 -14.14 9.09 -1.28
C LEU A 22 -13.49 10.47 -1.23
N GLY A 23 -14.24 11.50 -0.84
CA GLY A 23 -13.69 12.86 -0.69
C GLY A 23 -12.63 12.93 0.38
N TRP A 24 -12.86 12.27 1.53
CA TRP A 24 -11.88 12.21 2.60
C TRP A 24 -10.59 11.51 2.14
N LEU A 25 -10.74 10.38 1.48
CA LEU A 25 -9.59 9.62 0.93
C LEU A 25 -8.82 10.46 -0.08
N ALA A 26 -9.51 11.12 -1.01
CA ALA A 26 -8.86 11.96 -2.01
C ALA A 26 -8.08 13.11 -1.37
N SER A 27 -8.57 13.66 -0.25
CA SER A 27 -7.91 14.74 0.45
C SER A 27 -6.69 14.29 1.26
N ASN A 28 -6.64 13.02 1.65
CA ASN A 28 -5.59 12.51 2.55
C ASN A 28 -4.54 11.65 1.85
N PHE A 29 -4.85 11.05 0.69
CA PHE A 29 -3.84 10.37 -0.09
C PHE A 29 -2.87 11.36 -0.74
N VAL A 30 -1.60 10.99 -0.75
CA VAL A 30 -0.53 11.74 -1.44
C VAL A 30 -0.07 10.91 -2.63
N SER A 31 -0.02 11.53 -3.82
CA SER A 31 0.49 10.86 -5.02
C SER A 31 2.00 10.86 -5.00
N GLU A 32 2.62 9.72 -5.27
CA GLU A 32 4.06 9.58 -5.38
C GLU A 32 4.42 8.86 -6.67
N ARG A 33 5.31 9.47 -7.46
CA ARG A 33 5.88 8.82 -8.62
C ARG A 33 7.04 7.95 -8.20
N VAL A 34 7.20 6.81 -8.85
CA VAL A 34 8.36 5.94 -8.66
C VAL A 34 9.06 5.70 -10.00
N ARG A 35 10.37 5.52 -9.94
CA ARG A 35 11.23 5.27 -11.11
C ARG A 35 11.72 3.83 -11.09
N PRO A 36 12.17 3.30 -12.24
CA PRO A 36 12.72 1.94 -12.29
C PRO A 36 13.82 1.73 -11.24
N GLY A 37 13.70 0.67 -10.46
CA GLY A 37 14.66 0.31 -9.42
C GLY A 37 14.50 1.03 -8.10
N GLU A 38 13.61 2.01 -8.01
CA GLU A 38 13.41 2.78 -6.78
C GLU A 38 12.72 1.91 -5.72
N GLU A 39 13.26 1.96 -4.50
CA GLU A 39 12.70 1.23 -3.37
C GLU A 39 11.70 2.11 -2.63
N VAL A 40 10.45 1.65 -2.51
CA VAL A 40 9.39 2.36 -1.78
C VAL A 40 9.66 2.28 -0.29
N PHE A 41 10.01 1.08 0.18
CA PHE A 41 10.54 0.85 1.52
C PHE A 41 11.38 -0.41 1.49
N CYS A 42 12.21 -0.56 2.52
CA CYS A 42 13.12 -1.70 2.64
C CYS A 42 12.69 -2.62 3.76
N GLU A 43 13.00 -3.90 3.60
CA GLU A 43 12.84 -4.90 4.66
C GLU A 43 13.51 -4.39 5.94
N GLY A 44 12.80 -4.46 7.06
CA GLY A 44 13.28 -3.99 8.35
C GLY A 44 12.94 -2.55 8.68
N ASP A 45 12.47 -1.76 7.72
CA ASP A 45 12.07 -0.38 7.99
C ASP A 45 10.86 -0.34 8.92
N PRO A 46 10.72 0.73 9.73
CA PRO A 46 9.51 0.91 10.52
C PRO A 46 8.30 1.17 9.62
N PRO A 47 7.10 0.67 9.98
CA PRO A 47 5.90 0.89 9.19
C PRO A 47 5.40 2.33 9.36
N ASP A 48 5.31 3.07 8.28
CA ASP A 48 4.91 4.48 8.33
C ASP A 48 3.78 4.86 7.38
N SER A 49 3.46 4.01 6.42
CA SER A 49 2.47 4.35 5.38
C SER A 49 1.82 3.13 4.77
N PHE A 50 0.64 3.37 4.22
CA PHE A 50 -0.13 2.44 3.40
C PHE A 50 -0.11 2.92 1.95
N TYR A 51 -0.09 1.99 1.00
CA TYR A 51 0.06 2.33 -0.42
C TYR A 51 -0.97 1.62 -1.30
N VAL A 52 -1.37 2.31 -2.38
CA VAL A 52 -2.19 1.73 -3.46
C VAL A 52 -1.47 2.00 -4.78
N VAL A 53 -1.41 1.00 -5.65
CA VAL A 53 -0.79 1.13 -6.97
C VAL A 53 -1.81 1.68 -7.96
N VAL A 54 -1.55 2.88 -8.49
CA VAL A 54 -2.38 3.49 -9.53
C VAL A 54 -1.89 3.08 -10.91
N ALA A 55 -0.57 3.03 -11.10
CA ALA A 55 0.03 2.65 -12.37
C ALA A 55 1.41 2.03 -12.12
N GLY A 56 1.81 1.12 -12.99
CA GLY A 56 3.11 0.47 -12.92
C GLY A 56 3.09 -0.87 -12.20
N THR A 57 4.26 -1.47 -12.09
CA THR A 57 4.46 -2.78 -11.48
C THR A 57 5.61 -2.70 -10.48
N LEU A 58 5.43 -3.30 -9.31
CA LEU A 58 6.45 -3.36 -8.28
C LEU A 58 6.71 -4.81 -7.89
N GLU A 59 7.88 -5.06 -7.30
CA GLU A 59 8.27 -6.37 -6.79
C GLU A 59 8.38 -6.33 -5.29
N MET A 60 7.97 -7.43 -4.66
CA MET A 60 8.22 -7.68 -3.24
C MET A 60 9.41 -8.61 -3.11
N LEU A 61 10.45 -8.19 -2.40
CA LEU A 61 11.70 -8.93 -2.28
C LEU A 61 12.03 -9.17 -0.80
N GLN A 62 12.54 -10.35 -0.52
CA GLN A 62 12.99 -10.69 0.83
C GLN A 62 14.43 -11.13 0.77
N ALA A 63 15.24 -10.73 1.78
CA ALA A 63 16.64 -11.10 1.86
C ALA A 63 16.77 -12.62 1.94
N ASP A 64 17.76 -13.15 1.22
CA ASP A 64 18.10 -14.55 1.32
C ASP A 64 18.90 -14.78 2.61
N LEU A 65 18.43 -15.69 3.45
CA LEU A 65 19.07 -16.03 4.73
C LEU A 65 20.48 -16.61 4.53
N TRP A 66 20.77 -17.11 3.34
CA TRP A 66 22.05 -17.75 3.02
C TRP A 66 23.02 -16.81 2.29
N GLY A 67 22.69 -15.51 2.22
CA GLY A 67 23.57 -14.51 1.64
C GLY A 67 23.54 -14.41 0.12
N GLY A 68 22.57 -15.05 -0.53
CA GLY A 68 22.37 -14.94 -1.98
C GLY A 68 21.63 -13.67 -2.38
N LEU A 69 21.19 -13.64 -3.64
CA LEU A 69 20.35 -12.54 -4.14
C LEU A 69 19.00 -12.54 -3.44
N PRO A 70 18.38 -11.36 -3.26
CA PRO A 70 17.04 -11.30 -2.68
C PRO A 70 16.04 -12.17 -3.43
N VAL A 71 15.16 -12.82 -2.68
CA VAL A 71 14.14 -13.72 -3.23
C VAL A 71 12.87 -12.93 -3.51
N LYS A 72 12.35 -13.06 -4.73
CA LYS A 72 11.09 -12.43 -5.13
C LYS A 72 9.94 -13.17 -4.46
N GLN A 73 9.14 -12.43 -3.68
CA GLN A 73 7.98 -12.98 -2.98
C GLN A 73 6.69 -12.75 -3.74
N GLY A 74 6.65 -11.76 -4.63
CA GLY A 74 5.46 -11.46 -5.41
C GLY A 74 5.59 -10.20 -6.21
N VAL A 75 4.52 -9.88 -6.92
CA VAL A 75 4.41 -8.71 -7.78
C VAL A 75 3.18 -7.92 -7.39
N LEU A 76 3.29 -6.60 -7.40
CA LEU A 76 2.18 -5.67 -7.15
C LEU A 76 1.88 -4.95 -8.46
N GLU A 77 0.61 -4.94 -8.83
CA GLU A 77 0.15 -4.37 -10.09
C GLU A 77 -0.93 -3.31 -9.85
N GLU A 78 -1.35 -2.64 -10.90
CA GLU A 78 -2.39 -1.62 -10.84
C GLU A 78 -3.63 -2.14 -10.09
N GLY A 79 -4.08 -1.38 -9.11
CA GLY A 79 -5.22 -1.73 -8.26
C GLY A 79 -4.85 -2.45 -6.98
N ASP A 80 -3.63 -2.96 -6.87
CA ASP A 80 -3.18 -3.63 -5.65
C ASP A 80 -2.83 -2.63 -4.55
N PHE A 81 -2.88 -3.09 -3.31
CA PHE A 81 -2.47 -2.30 -2.15
C PHE A 81 -1.41 -3.07 -1.35
N PHE A 82 -0.62 -2.34 -0.57
CA PHE A 82 0.42 -2.95 0.26
C PHE A 82 0.79 -2.03 1.44
N GLY A 83 1.53 -2.58 2.39
CA GLY A 83 2.00 -1.83 3.55
C GLY A 83 1.05 -1.86 4.74
N ASP A 84 -0.13 -2.44 4.60
CA ASP A 84 -1.16 -2.52 5.65
C ASP A 84 -0.76 -3.43 6.80
N ALA A 85 -0.17 -4.58 6.51
CA ALA A 85 0.17 -5.57 7.53
C ALA A 85 1.11 -5.01 8.62
N GLY A 86 2.16 -4.31 8.20
CA GLY A 86 3.09 -3.68 9.14
C GLY A 86 2.43 -2.65 10.03
N LEU A 87 1.49 -1.86 9.48
CA LEU A 87 0.77 -0.85 10.24
C LEU A 87 -0.18 -1.46 11.26
N LEU A 88 -0.87 -2.53 10.89
CA LEU A 88 -1.83 -3.22 11.76
C LEU A 88 -1.13 -3.93 12.91
N GLU A 89 -0.01 -4.58 12.62
CA GLU A 89 0.72 -5.39 13.59
C GLU A 89 1.82 -4.60 14.33
N ASP A 90 2.09 -3.36 13.89
CA ASP A 90 3.19 -2.53 14.40
C ASP A 90 4.52 -3.28 14.32
N LEU A 91 4.79 -3.87 13.17
CA LEU A 91 5.99 -4.66 12.91
C LEU A 91 6.84 -4.02 11.80
N PRO A 92 8.16 -4.19 11.85
CA PRO A 92 9.02 -3.78 10.74
C PRO A 92 8.59 -4.41 9.43
N ARG A 93 8.91 -3.74 8.32
CA ARG A 93 8.57 -4.23 6.98
C ARG A 93 9.15 -5.62 6.76
N ALA A 94 8.29 -6.55 6.33
CA ALA A 94 8.70 -7.95 6.11
C ALA A 94 9.40 -8.14 4.76
N VAL A 95 9.23 -7.20 3.84
CA VAL A 95 9.80 -7.25 2.49
C VAL A 95 10.26 -5.87 2.05
N THR A 96 11.15 -5.83 1.05
CA THR A 96 11.47 -4.63 0.30
C THR A 96 10.51 -4.54 -0.88
N VAL A 97 9.95 -3.36 -1.13
CA VAL A 97 9.11 -3.11 -2.32
C VAL A 97 9.88 -2.21 -3.26
N ARG A 98 10.12 -2.70 -4.49
CA ARG A 98 10.92 -2.02 -5.49
C ARG A 98 10.15 -1.90 -6.81
N ALA A 99 10.22 -0.72 -7.43
CA ALA A 99 9.56 -0.48 -8.71
C ALA A 99 10.32 -1.19 -9.85
N ARG A 100 9.59 -1.87 -10.72
CA ARG A 100 10.15 -2.49 -11.93
C ARG A 100 10.30 -1.50 -13.07
N GLY A 101 9.48 -0.44 -13.06
CA GLY A 101 9.48 0.61 -14.06
C GLY A 101 8.86 1.86 -13.48
N ASP A 102 8.61 2.84 -14.33
CA ASP A 102 7.90 4.05 -13.90
C ASP A 102 6.51 3.69 -13.41
N GLY A 103 6.09 4.34 -12.33
CA GLY A 103 4.77 4.09 -11.76
C GLY A 103 4.25 5.26 -10.96
N LEU A 104 3.03 5.09 -10.48
CA LEU A 104 2.34 6.06 -9.64
C LEU A 104 1.68 5.33 -8.49
N LEU A 105 1.98 5.78 -7.26
CA LEU A 105 1.42 5.25 -6.03
C LEU A 105 0.57 6.31 -5.35
N LEU A 106 -0.38 5.86 -4.57
CA LEU A 106 -1.05 6.69 -3.57
C LEU A 106 -0.54 6.25 -2.20
N ARG A 107 -0.10 7.21 -1.41
CA ARG A 107 0.37 6.96 -0.04
C ARG A 107 -0.57 7.57 0.96
N LEU A 108 -0.90 6.81 2.00
CA LEU A 108 -1.67 7.26 3.15
C LEU A 108 -0.81 7.05 4.39
N ASP A 109 -0.47 8.13 5.08
CA ASP A 109 0.37 8.05 6.27
C ASP A 109 -0.31 7.23 7.38
N ARG A 110 0.49 6.68 8.27
CA ARG A 110 0.04 5.81 9.36
C ARG A 110 -1.17 6.37 10.11
N ASP A 111 -1.11 7.63 10.54
CA ASP A 111 -2.20 8.22 11.33
C ASP A 111 -3.50 8.28 10.53
N ARG A 112 -3.40 8.60 9.25
CA ARG A 112 -4.57 8.66 8.37
C ARG A 112 -5.12 7.27 8.05
N PHE A 113 -4.25 6.28 7.91
CA PHE A 113 -4.67 4.90 7.74
C PHE A 113 -5.44 4.41 8.97
N LEU A 114 -4.94 4.69 10.16
CA LEU A 114 -5.63 4.32 11.41
C LEU A 114 -6.96 5.06 11.54
N ASP A 115 -7.01 6.34 11.15
CA ASP A 115 -8.26 7.11 11.10
C ASP A 115 -9.28 6.47 10.15
N LEU A 116 -8.83 5.97 8.99
CA LEU A 116 -9.69 5.28 8.04
C LEU A 116 -10.35 4.06 8.69
N LEU A 117 -9.58 3.28 9.43
CA LEU A 117 -10.09 2.07 10.09
C LEU A 117 -11.12 2.41 11.17
N GLU A 118 -10.95 3.54 11.84
CA GLU A 118 -11.92 4.01 12.83
C GLU A 118 -13.20 4.52 12.18
N LYS A 119 -13.08 5.19 11.04
CA LYS A 119 -14.23 5.74 10.32
C LYS A 119 -15.06 4.66 9.64
N ASP A 120 -14.42 3.57 9.22
CA ASP A 120 -15.08 2.53 8.43
C ASP A 120 -14.78 1.14 9.00
N PRO A 121 -15.71 0.58 9.79
CA PRO A 121 -15.55 -0.75 10.37
C PRO A 121 -15.38 -1.87 9.34
N ASP A 122 -15.93 -1.70 8.13
CA ASP A 122 -15.79 -2.69 7.08
C ASP A 122 -14.35 -2.78 6.60
N TYR A 123 -13.67 -1.64 6.44
CA TYR A 123 -12.25 -1.61 6.12
C TYR A 123 -11.41 -2.21 7.24
N ARG A 124 -11.74 -1.92 8.48
CA ARG A 124 -11.03 -2.52 9.62
C ARG A 124 -11.08 -4.03 9.58
N ARG A 125 -12.27 -4.61 9.37
CA ARG A 125 -12.43 -6.05 9.26
C ARG A 125 -11.69 -6.61 8.05
N PHE A 126 -11.79 -5.93 6.91
CA PHE A 126 -11.13 -6.34 5.68
C PHE A 126 -9.60 -6.40 5.85
N PHE A 127 -8.99 -5.35 6.38
CA PHE A 127 -7.54 -5.31 6.53
C PHE A 127 -7.04 -6.30 7.60
N HIS A 128 -7.75 -6.47 8.69
CA HIS A 128 -7.39 -7.49 9.68
C HIS A 128 -7.42 -8.89 9.08
N HIS A 129 -8.43 -9.20 8.29
CA HIS A 129 -8.52 -10.48 7.61
C HIS A 129 -7.39 -10.67 6.59
N SER A 130 -7.11 -9.63 5.81
CA SER A 130 -6.03 -9.63 4.81
C SER A 130 -4.66 -9.84 5.47
N ALA A 131 -4.39 -9.15 6.59
CA ALA A 131 -3.13 -9.30 7.31
C ALA A 131 -2.94 -10.73 7.82
N GLN A 132 -3.99 -11.36 8.33
CA GLN A 132 -3.94 -12.74 8.80
C GLN A 132 -3.63 -13.74 7.68
N ALA A 133 -4.02 -13.44 6.46
CA ALA A 133 -3.78 -14.30 5.30
C ALA A 133 -2.30 -14.37 4.92
N TYR A 134 -1.48 -13.42 5.35
CA TYR A 134 -0.04 -13.37 5.06
C TYR A 134 0.84 -13.96 6.16
N VAL A 135 0.25 -14.46 7.20
CA VAL A 135 0.99 -15.03 8.35
C VAL A 135 1.24 -16.52 8.18
#